data_6a30c88e4e39a9d5f466253517d606c0
#
_entry.id   6a30c88e4e39a9d5f466253517d606c0
#
_cell.length_a   1.000
_cell.length_b   1.000
_cell.length_c   1.000
_cell.angle_alpha   90.00
_cell.angle_beta   90.00
_cell.angle_gamma   90.00
#
_symmetry.space_group_name_H-M   'P 1'
#
loop_
_entity.id
_entity.type
_entity.pdbx_description
1 polymer ?
#
loop_
_entity_poly.entity_id
_entity_poly.type
_entity_poly.pdbx_seq_one_letter_code
_entity_poly.pdbx_strand_id
1 'polypeptide(L)'
;MQKIYSEPVKKELILQRINEVKERGGIAAFSGTPQAAIKFKDTLNNSKIDLFFLQGTVVSTEHIGLEGKETLNIKDLCQSMNVPVVAGNCVTYEVAKLLMDAGVAGLMVGIGPGAACTSRGVLGIGIPQATAIADCSAARNDYFKESGRYIPIIGDGGIVTGGDICKCLACGADAVMIGSPIAKSSNAPGKGFHWGMATPSPVLPRGTRIEVGSTGSLERIIKGPALLDDGTHNLLGAIRTSMSTLGAINIKEMHDVQIVIAPSLLTEGKVYQKAQQLGMGK
;
A
#
# COMPACT_ATOMS: atom_id res chain seq x y z
N MET A 1 22.75 -14.25 8.45
CA MET A 1 21.59 -13.32 8.46
C MET A 1 21.84 -12.18 9.42
N GLN A 2 22.01 -12.38 10.72
CA GLN A 2 22.24 -11.34 11.71
C GLN A 2 23.34 -10.33 11.33
N LYS A 3 24.47 -10.80 10.81
CA LYS A 3 25.60 -9.98 10.37
C LYS A 3 25.23 -9.03 9.19
N ILE A 4 24.39 -9.47 8.26
CA ILE A 4 23.93 -8.63 7.12
C ILE A 4 22.99 -7.52 7.61
N TYR A 5 22.12 -7.86 8.56
CA TYR A 5 21.13 -6.91 9.07
C TYR A 5 21.67 -5.95 10.14
N SER A 6 22.83 -6.24 10.73
CA SER A 6 23.53 -5.29 11.61
C SER A 6 24.30 -4.21 10.87
N GLU A 7 24.47 -4.36 9.54
CA GLU A 7 25.10 -3.33 8.72
C GLU A 7 24.23 -2.06 8.67
N PRO A 8 24.79 -0.91 8.94
CA PRO A 8 24.04 0.36 8.88
C PRO A 8 23.62 0.66 7.44
N VAL A 9 22.46 1.28 7.29
CA VAL A 9 22.02 1.81 5.99
C VAL A 9 22.97 2.91 5.56
N LYS A 10 23.60 2.74 4.39
CA LYS A 10 24.61 3.63 3.83
C LYS A 10 23.96 4.66 2.89
N LYS A 11 24.22 5.94 3.12
CA LYS A 11 23.67 7.04 2.32
C LYS A 11 24.04 6.92 0.84
N GLU A 12 25.27 6.49 0.57
CA GLU A 12 25.81 6.32 -0.78
C GLU A 12 25.03 5.27 -1.57
N LEU A 13 24.57 4.20 -0.91
CA LEU A 13 23.76 3.17 -1.56
C LEU A 13 22.34 3.66 -1.83
N ILE A 14 21.77 4.50 -0.97
CA ILE A 14 20.48 5.14 -1.24
C ILE A 14 20.59 5.99 -2.51
N LEU A 15 21.59 6.86 -2.59
CA LEU A 15 21.82 7.72 -3.75
C LEU A 15 22.09 6.92 -5.01
N GLN A 16 22.87 5.84 -4.92
CA GLN A 16 23.14 4.94 -6.04
C GLN A 16 21.85 4.32 -6.57
N ARG A 17 20.98 3.77 -5.70
CA ARG A 17 19.70 3.18 -6.14
C ARG A 17 18.77 4.20 -6.78
N ILE A 18 18.71 5.42 -6.23
CA ILE A 18 17.93 6.52 -6.82
C ILE A 18 18.45 6.82 -8.24
N ASN A 19 19.76 6.98 -8.39
CA ASN A 19 20.38 7.28 -9.70
C ASN A 19 20.10 6.16 -10.72
N GLU A 20 20.23 4.89 -10.34
CA GLU A 20 19.94 3.74 -11.23
C GLU A 20 18.49 3.76 -11.77
N VAL A 21 17.53 4.18 -10.95
CA VAL A 21 16.14 4.35 -11.41
C VAL A 21 16.03 5.52 -12.39
N LYS A 22 16.66 6.65 -12.07
CA LYS A 22 16.63 7.85 -12.91
C LYS A 22 17.32 7.64 -14.26
N GLU A 23 18.46 6.97 -14.29
CA GLU A 23 19.21 6.66 -15.52
C GLU A 23 18.41 5.77 -16.48
N ARG A 24 17.46 4.98 -15.95
CA ARG A 24 16.54 4.17 -16.76
C ARG A 24 15.24 4.91 -17.12
N GLY A 25 15.15 6.21 -16.86
CA GLY A 25 13.97 7.04 -17.12
C GLY A 25 12.79 6.78 -16.16
N GLY A 26 13.04 6.12 -15.02
CA GLY A 26 12.01 5.82 -14.03
C GLY A 26 11.73 6.98 -13.07
N ILE A 27 10.56 6.94 -12.43
CA ILE A 27 10.22 7.79 -11.29
C ILE A 27 10.83 7.16 -10.05
N ALA A 28 11.73 7.89 -9.39
CA ALA A 28 12.42 7.42 -8.20
C ALA A 28 11.63 7.77 -6.94
N ALA A 29 11.11 6.76 -6.27
CA ALA A 29 10.42 6.91 -4.99
C ALA A 29 11.25 6.27 -3.87
N PHE A 30 11.37 6.96 -2.75
CA PHE A 30 11.97 6.42 -1.54
C PHE A 30 10.90 6.19 -0.48
N SER A 31 10.88 4.99 0.09
CA SER A 31 10.00 4.66 1.23
C SER A 31 10.83 4.51 2.51
N GLY A 32 10.39 5.17 3.57
CA GLY A 32 11.06 5.11 4.86
C GLY A 32 10.11 5.26 6.04
N THR A 33 10.55 4.72 7.18
CA THR A 33 9.87 4.93 8.47
C THR A 33 10.07 6.37 8.97
N PRO A 34 9.32 6.84 9.99
CA PRO A 34 9.57 8.14 10.62
C PRO A 34 11.03 8.35 11.04
N GLN A 35 11.67 7.31 11.59
CA GLN A 35 13.08 7.35 11.97
C GLN A 35 14.02 7.51 10.75
N ALA A 36 13.68 6.84 9.64
CA ALA A 36 14.43 6.99 8.40
C ALA A 36 14.23 8.39 7.79
N ALA A 37 13.03 8.96 7.90
CA ALA A 37 12.75 10.32 7.47
C ALA A 37 13.64 11.34 8.20
N ILE A 38 13.68 11.28 9.53
CA ILE A 38 14.56 12.16 10.34
C ILE A 38 16.03 11.98 9.91
N LYS A 39 16.49 10.73 9.79
CA LYS A 39 17.90 10.42 9.52
C LYS A 39 18.38 10.81 8.12
N PHE A 40 17.53 10.67 7.11
CA PHE A 40 17.93 10.78 5.71
C PHE A 40 17.33 11.98 4.97
N LYS A 41 16.53 12.82 5.62
CA LYS A 41 15.87 13.99 5.02
C LYS A 41 16.82 14.81 4.13
N ASP A 42 17.95 15.25 4.67
CA ASP A 42 18.90 16.08 3.94
C ASP A 42 19.54 15.34 2.76
N THR A 43 19.82 14.05 2.94
CA THR A 43 20.33 13.20 1.85
C THR A 43 19.31 13.08 0.71
N LEU A 44 18.03 12.93 1.06
CA LEU A 44 16.94 12.80 0.09
C LEU A 44 16.66 14.12 -0.61
N ASN A 45 16.63 15.24 0.11
CA ASN A 45 16.48 16.58 -0.46
C ASN A 45 17.58 16.97 -1.45
N ASN A 46 18.80 16.44 -1.23
CA ASN A 46 19.94 16.63 -2.13
C ASN A 46 20.07 15.54 -3.20
N SER A 47 19.08 14.65 -3.30
CA SER A 47 19.04 13.58 -4.31
C SER A 47 18.06 13.92 -5.44
N LYS A 48 17.97 13.00 -6.42
CA LYS A 48 17.04 13.11 -7.55
C LYS A 48 15.77 12.31 -7.35
N ILE A 49 15.29 12.14 -6.09
CA ILE A 49 14.00 11.48 -5.86
C ILE A 49 12.86 12.35 -6.39
N ASP A 50 11.77 11.71 -6.77
CA ASP A 50 10.55 12.38 -7.23
C ASP A 50 9.45 12.34 -6.15
N LEU A 51 9.47 11.31 -5.28
CA LEU A 51 8.44 11.07 -4.26
C LEU A 51 9.07 10.50 -2.99
N PHE A 52 8.56 10.92 -1.85
CA PHE A 52 8.88 10.32 -0.57
C PHE A 52 7.65 9.66 0.06
N PHE A 53 7.75 8.36 0.38
CA PHE A 53 6.72 7.62 1.10
C PHE A 53 7.09 7.51 2.58
N LEU A 54 6.37 8.24 3.43
CA LEU A 54 6.45 8.10 4.88
C LEU A 54 5.56 6.93 5.30
N GLN A 55 6.16 5.80 5.65
CA GLN A 55 5.44 4.57 5.94
C GLN A 55 5.67 4.12 7.37
N GLY A 56 4.60 4.04 8.14
CA GLY A 56 4.54 3.42 9.46
C GLY A 56 3.43 2.38 9.53
N THR A 57 3.44 1.53 10.57
CA THR A 57 2.35 0.59 10.81
C THR A 57 1.03 1.33 11.03
N VAL A 58 1.09 2.42 11.77
CA VAL A 58 0.06 3.43 11.94
C VAL A 58 0.76 4.78 11.90
N VAL A 59 0.29 5.68 11.07
CA VAL A 59 0.76 7.07 11.04
C VAL A 59 -0.34 7.97 11.57
N SER A 60 0.01 8.77 12.57
CA SER A 60 -0.89 9.72 13.23
C SER A 60 -0.12 11.00 13.53
N THR A 61 -0.81 12.13 13.51
CA THR A 61 -0.30 13.42 13.98
C THR A 61 -0.22 13.48 15.52
N GLU A 62 -0.93 12.59 16.20
CA GLU A 62 -1.05 12.52 17.66
C GLU A 62 -0.09 11.50 18.30
N HIS A 63 0.94 11.06 17.58
CA HIS A 63 1.87 10.08 18.09
C HIS A 63 2.67 10.62 19.28
N ILE A 64 2.60 9.94 20.42
CA ILE A 64 3.37 10.26 21.61
C ILE A 64 4.65 9.40 21.63
N GLY A 65 5.80 10.03 21.59
CA GLY A 65 7.09 9.35 21.71
C GLY A 65 7.35 8.82 23.12
N LEU A 66 8.14 7.76 23.21
CA LEU A 66 8.71 7.34 24.48
C LEU A 66 9.67 8.43 24.98
N GLU A 67 9.80 8.59 26.31
CA GLU A 67 10.70 9.57 26.93
C GLU A 67 12.08 9.60 26.27
N GLY A 68 12.53 10.80 25.89
CA GLY A 68 13.83 11.03 25.25
C GLY A 68 13.92 10.68 23.77
N LYS A 69 12.81 10.28 23.11
CA LYS A 69 12.79 10.05 21.66
C LYS A 69 12.02 11.18 20.95
N GLU A 70 12.70 11.79 20.01
CA GLU A 70 12.09 12.77 19.11
C GLU A 70 10.98 12.11 18.26
N THR A 71 9.82 12.75 18.24
CA THR A 71 8.69 12.34 17.36
C THR A 71 8.71 13.17 16.10
N LEU A 72 8.46 12.52 14.97
CA LEU A 72 8.39 13.21 13.69
C LEU A 72 7.12 14.06 13.61
N ASN A 73 7.26 15.36 13.42
CA ASN A 73 6.17 16.22 13.03
C ASN A 73 5.95 16.11 11.52
N ILE A 74 4.78 15.62 11.10
CA ILE A 74 4.47 15.37 9.69
C ILE A 74 4.35 16.68 8.90
N LYS A 75 3.79 17.72 9.51
CA LYS A 75 3.66 19.03 8.88
C LYS A 75 5.03 19.64 8.60
N ASP A 76 5.93 19.59 9.56
CA ASP A 76 7.30 20.10 9.41
C ASP A 76 8.06 19.27 8.36
N LEU A 77 7.84 17.95 8.32
CA LEU A 77 8.39 17.10 7.28
C LEU A 77 7.90 17.54 5.90
N CYS A 78 6.60 17.67 5.71
CA CYS A 78 6.01 18.07 4.42
C CYS A 78 6.53 19.44 3.95
N GLN A 79 6.73 20.38 4.87
CA GLN A 79 7.27 21.70 4.56
C GLN A 79 8.77 21.71 4.25
N SER A 80 9.52 20.77 4.83
CA SER A 80 10.98 20.69 4.69
C SER A 80 11.47 19.74 3.60
N MET A 81 10.59 18.94 3.02
CA MET A 81 10.92 18.10 1.87
C MET A 81 10.75 18.87 0.56
N ASN A 82 11.74 18.72 -0.34
CA ASN A 82 11.70 19.32 -1.69
C ASN A 82 10.82 18.54 -2.67
N VAL A 83 10.25 17.41 -2.24
CA VAL A 83 9.43 16.52 -3.06
C VAL A 83 8.12 16.20 -2.34
N PRO A 84 7.07 15.81 -3.08
CA PRO A 84 5.80 15.41 -2.49
C PRO A 84 5.97 14.27 -1.48
N VAL A 85 5.30 14.37 -0.33
CA VAL A 85 5.27 13.35 0.72
C VAL A 85 3.94 12.61 0.67
N VAL A 86 4.00 11.31 0.45
CA VAL A 86 2.85 10.40 0.61
C VAL A 86 2.97 9.77 1.99
N ALA A 87 1.94 9.84 2.82
CA ALA A 87 2.03 9.33 4.18
C ALA A 87 0.98 8.24 4.47
N GLY A 88 1.30 7.35 5.36
CA GLY A 88 0.40 6.31 5.86
C GLY A 88 1.14 5.24 6.67
N ASN A 89 0.39 4.33 7.26
CA ASN A 89 -0.99 4.02 6.89
C ASN A 89 -2.00 4.62 7.88
N CYS A 90 -3.13 5.06 7.34
CA CYS A 90 -4.29 5.50 8.12
C CYS A 90 -5.53 4.69 7.68
N VAL A 91 -6.64 4.78 8.42
CA VAL A 91 -7.85 4.00 8.15
C VAL A 91 -9.15 4.70 8.49
N THR A 92 -9.12 5.91 9.07
CA THR A 92 -10.32 6.66 9.47
C THR A 92 -10.41 8.00 8.80
N TYR A 93 -11.61 8.52 8.68
CA TYR A 93 -11.92 9.85 8.14
C TYR A 93 -11.10 10.94 8.83
N GLU A 94 -11.11 10.96 10.17
CA GLU A 94 -10.48 12.00 10.98
C GLU A 94 -8.96 12.01 10.79
N VAL A 95 -8.31 10.84 10.86
CA VAL A 95 -6.86 10.75 10.67
C VAL A 95 -6.47 11.11 9.24
N ALA A 96 -7.25 10.70 8.25
CA ALA A 96 -7.03 11.09 6.86
C ALA A 96 -7.07 12.61 6.70
N LYS A 97 -8.07 13.28 7.29
CA LYS A 97 -8.21 14.75 7.24
C LYS A 97 -7.04 15.46 7.92
N LEU A 98 -6.64 15.01 9.12
CA LEU A 98 -5.47 15.55 9.84
C LEU A 98 -4.18 15.44 9.01
N LEU A 99 -3.97 14.31 8.33
CA LEU A 99 -2.79 14.13 7.46
C LEU A 99 -2.84 15.06 6.23
N MET A 100 -4.01 15.24 5.62
CA MET A 100 -4.19 16.19 4.51
C MET A 100 -3.90 17.64 4.95
N ASP A 101 -4.38 18.04 6.14
CA ASP A 101 -4.11 19.35 6.75
C ASP A 101 -2.63 19.54 7.09
N ALA A 102 -1.92 18.45 7.42
CA ALA A 102 -0.48 18.47 7.62
C ALA A 102 0.32 18.68 6.31
N GLY A 103 -0.33 18.61 5.14
CA GLY A 103 0.26 18.95 3.86
C GLY A 103 0.75 17.77 3.03
N VAL A 104 0.34 16.54 3.35
CA VAL A 104 0.70 15.38 2.52
C VAL A 104 0.18 15.50 1.10
N ALA A 105 0.87 14.87 0.16
CA ALA A 105 0.52 14.84 -1.26
C ALA A 105 -0.26 13.59 -1.67
N GLY A 106 -0.40 12.62 -0.77
CA GLY A 106 -1.17 11.40 -0.95
C GLY A 106 -1.26 10.60 0.34
N LEU A 107 -2.24 9.72 0.44
CA LEU A 107 -2.47 8.86 1.60
C LEU A 107 -2.34 7.38 1.24
N MET A 108 -1.61 6.61 2.06
CA MET A 108 -1.70 5.15 2.07
C MET A 108 -2.73 4.70 3.10
N VAL A 109 -3.70 3.92 2.64
CA VAL A 109 -4.86 3.52 3.44
C VAL A 109 -4.90 2.01 3.61
N GLY A 110 -4.85 1.56 4.86
CA GLY A 110 -4.94 0.15 5.23
C GLY A 110 -4.04 -0.22 6.41
N ILE A 111 -4.61 -0.77 7.47
CA ILE A 111 -3.89 -1.28 8.63
C ILE A 111 -4.33 -2.72 8.87
N GLY A 112 -3.39 -3.64 8.73
CA GLY A 112 -3.60 -5.05 9.02
C GLY A 112 -4.22 -5.93 7.94
N PRO A 113 -4.56 -5.48 6.70
CA PRO A 113 -5.17 -6.38 5.72
C PRO A 113 -4.16 -7.29 5.02
N GLY A 114 -2.87 -6.97 5.03
CA GLY A 114 -1.83 -7.72 4.36
C GLY A 114 -1.59 -9.10 4.97
N ALA A 115 -1.27 -10.09 4.13
CA ALA A 115 -1.09 -11.49 4.56
C ALA A 115 0.01 -11.67 5.62
N ALA A 116 1.07 -10.86 5.59
CA ALA A 116 2.17 -10.89 6.56
C ALA A 116 1.97 -9.91 7.73
N CYS A 117 0.88 -9.15 7.76
CA CYS A 117 0.64 -8.16 8.79
C CYS A 117 0.04 -8.79 10.06
N THR A 118 0.60 -8.45 11.21
CA THR A 118 0.15 -8.94 12.52
C THR A 118 -0.50 -7.84 13.36
N SER A 119 -0.62 -6.61 12.87
CA SER A 119 -1.04 -5.43 13.63
C SER A 119 -2.42 -5.60 14.28
N ARG A 120 -3.39 -6.20 13.58
CA ARG A 120 -4.75 -6.41 14.12
C ARG A 120 -4.76 -7.32 15.34
N GLY A 121 -3.99 -8.41 15.29
CA GLY A 121 -3.91 -9.36 16.40
C GLY A 121 -3.04 -8.88 17.55
N VAL A 122 -1.97 -8.14 17.27
CA VAL A 122 -0.97 -7.71 18.27
C VAL A 122 -1.35 -6.38 18.91
N LEU A 123 -1.84 -5.42 18.12
CA LEU A 123 -2.13 -4.06 18.59
C LEU A 123 -3.64 -3.79 18.77
N GLY A 124 -4.51 -4.65 18.24
CA GLY A 124 -5.95 -4.42 18.21
C GLY A 124 -6.36 -3.27 17.26
N ILE A 125 -5.48 -2.83 16.37
CA ILE A 125 -5.71 -1.70 15.47
C ILE A 125 -5.93 -2.23 14.04
N GLY A 126 -7.03 -1.83 13.41
CA GLY A 126 -7.34 -2.15 12.03
C GLY A 126 -8.83 -2.05 11.72
N ILE A 127 -9.12 -1.79 10.45
CA ILE A 127 -10.47 -1.69 9.90
C ILE A 127 -10.52 -2.54 8.62
N PRO A 128 -11.67 -3.14 8.26
CA PRO A 128 -11.84 -3.79 6.95
C PRO A 128 -11.48 -2.85 5.81
N GLN A 129 -10.71 -3.33 4.81
CA GLN A 129 -10.06 -2.48 3.84
C GLN A 129 -11.04 -1.64 2.99
N ALA A 130 -12.17 -2.22 2.58
CA ALA A 130 -13.18 -1.49 1.82
C ALA A 130 -13.76 -0.32 2.63
N THR A 131 -14.05 -0.53 3.92
CA THR A 131 -14.53 0.52 4.84
C THR A 131 -13.46 1.61 5.01
N ALA A 132 -12.20 1.22 5.26
CA ALA A 132 -11.11 2.18 5.43
C ALA A 132 -10.93 3.07 4.19
N ILE A 133 -10.98 2.49 2.99
CA ILE A 133 -10.87 3.26 1.74
C ILE A 133 -12.06 4.21 1.59
N ALA A 134 -13.29 3.74 1.83
CA ALA A 134 -14.48 4.57 1.72
C ALA A 134 -14.46 5.76 2.69
N ASP A 135 -14.09 5.54 3.95
CA ASP A 135 -13.97 6.59 4.96
C ASP A 135 -12.90 7.64 4.59
N CYS A 136 -11.71 7.18 4.22
CA CYS A 136 -10.64 8.09 3.80
C CYS A 136 -10.97 8.82 2.48
N SER A 137 -11.69 8.17 1.57
CA SER A 137 -12.18 8.78 0.34
C SER A 137 -13.22 9.86 0.61
N ALA A 138 -14.13 9.64 1.57
CA ALA A 138 -15.07 10.67 2.02
C ALA A 138 -14.31 11.89 2.58
N ALA A 139 -13.30 11.66 3.44
CA ALA A 139 -12.45 12.73 3.96
C ALA A 139 -11.75 13.52 2.84
N ARG A 140 -11.19 12.82 1.81
CA ARG A 140 -10.59 13.47 0.64
C ARG A 140 -11.59 14.33 -0.12
N ASN A 141 -12.80 13.83 -0.32
CA ASN A 141 -13.82 14.58 -1.07
C ASN A 141 -14.23 15.86 -0.35
N ASP A 142 -14.38 15.81 0.96
CA ASP A 142 -14.70 16.98 1.76
C ASP A 142 -13.50 17.95 1.85
N TYR A 143 -12.29 17.43 2.03
CA TYR A 143 -11.06 18.23 1.98
C TYR A 143 -10.89 18.93 0.63
N PHE A 144 -11.20 18.26 -0.49
CA PHE A 144 -11.14 18.85 -1.82
C PHE A 144 -12.16 19.98 -1.99
N LYS A 145 -13.39 19.84 -1.49
CA LYS A 145 -14.39 20.91 -1.51
C LYS A 145 -13.95 22.13 -0.71
N GLU A 146 -13.32 21.91 0.45
CA GLU A 146 -12.89 22.97 1.36
C GLU A 146 -11.61 23.68 0.88
N SER A 147 -10.64 22.96 0.38
CA SER A 147 -9.29 23.46 0.08
C SER A 147 -8.95 23.61 -1.40
N GLY A 148 -9.73 23.01 -2.29
CA GLY A 148 -9.42 22.88 -3.72
C GLY A 148 -8.28 21.91 -4.03
N ARG A 149 -7.69 21.24 -3.03
CA ARG A 149 -6.57 20.30 -3.20
C ARG A 149 -7.08 18.85 -3.20
N TYR A 150 -6.84 18.16 -4.30
CA TYR A 150 -7.13 16.73 -4.40
C TYR A 150 -5.95 15.91 -3.89
N ILE A 151 -6.18 15.08 -2.88
CA ILE A 151 -5.15 14.21 -2.27
C ILE A 151 -5.47 12.75 -2.62
N PRO A 152 -4.70 12.11 -3.52
CA PRO A 152 -4.99 10.74 -3.95
C PRO A 152 -4.88 9.73 -2.79
N ILE A 153 -5.76 8.73 -2.86
CA ILE A 153 -5.85 7.60 -1.92
C ILE A 153 -5.21 6.36 -2.56
N ILE A 154 -4.26 5.75 -1.87
CA ILE A 154 -3.63 4.49 -2.26
C ILE A 154 -4.13 3.39 -1.33
N GLY A 155 -4.95 2.47 -1.83
CA GLY A 155 -5.38 1.31 -1.06
C GLY A 155 -4.22 0.34 -0.87
N ASP A 156 -3.78 0.12 0.39
CA ASP A 156 -2.60 -0.68 0.71
C ASP A 156 -2.94 -1.91 1.54
N GLY A 157 -2.59 -3.07 1.01
CA GLY A 157 -2.68 -4.36 1.66
C GLY A 157 -3.99 -5.15 1.42
N GLY A 158 -3.89 -6.47 1.55
CA GLY A 158 -5.01 -7.40 1.36
C GLY A 158 -5.42 -7.63 -0.09
N ILE A 159 -4.72 -7.05 -1.05
CA ILE A 159 -5.01 -7.13 -2.49
C ILE A 159 -4.24 -8.30 -3.07
N VAL A 160 -4.97 -9.29 -3.59
CA VAL A 160 -4.40 -10.52 -4.16
C VAL A 160 -4.83 -10.72 -5.61
N THR A 161 -6.03 -10.30 -5.96
CA THR A 161 -6.65 -10.53 -7.27
C THR A 161 -6.97 -9.23 -7.99
N GLY A 162 -7.24 -9.31 -9.29
CA GLY A 162 -7.73 -8.18 -10.06
C GLY A 162 -9.08 -7.65 -9.54
N GLY A 163 -9.95 -8.55 -9.06
CA GLY A 163 -11.21 -8.16 -8.42
C GLY A 163 -11.04 -7.35 -7.13
N ASP A 164 -9.97 -7.63 -6.35
CA ASP A 164 -9.67 -6.83 -5.16
C ASP A 164 -9.24 -5.41 -5.54
N ILE A 165 -8.46 -5.27 -6.62
CA ILE A 165 -8.10 -3.95 -7.16
C ILE A 165 -9.36 -3.18 -7.57
N CYS A 166 -10.26 -3.82 -8.32
CA CYS A 166 -11.50 -3.18 -8.77
C CYS A 166 -12.38 -2.72 -7.60
N LYS A 167 -12.49 -3.54 -6.54
CA LYS A 167 -13.20 -3.16 -5.32
C LYS A 167 -12.55 -1.96 -4.61
N CYS A 168 -11.23 -1.92 -4.54
CA CYS A 168 -10.52 -0.76 -3.96
C CYS A 168 -10.80 0.52 -4.75
N LEU A 169 -10.74 0.47 -6.08
CA LEU A 169 -11.06 1.60 -6.96
C LEU A 169 -12.52 2.04 -6.78
N ALA A 170 -13.45 1.11 -6.78
CA ALA A 170 -14.87 1.41 -6.57
C ALA A 170 -15.17 2.00 -5.16
N CYS A 171 -14.37 1.64 -4.14
CA CYS A 171 -14.45 2.26 -2.81
C CYS A 171 -13.85 3.68 -2.76
N GLY A 172 -13.22 4.16 -3.84
CA GLY A 172 -12.69 5.51 -3.94
C GLY A 172 -11.16 5.63 -3.89
N ALA A 173 -10.41 4.51 -3.98
CA ALA A 173 -8.97 4.57 -4.15
C ALA A 173 -8.59 5.02 -5.56
N ASP A 174 -7.56 5.86 -5.68
CA ASP A 174 -6.98 6.30 -6.96
C ASP A 174 -5.92 5.34 -7.47
N ALA A 175 -5.29 4.60 -6.55
CA ALA A 175 -4.27 3.61 -6.84
C ALA A 175 -4.29 2.51 -5.76
N VAL A 176 -3.53 1.44 -6.02
CA VAL A 176 -3.34 0.35 -5.06
C VAL A 176 -1.87 0.03 -4.86
N MET A 177 -1.50 -0.38 -3.64
CA MET A 177 -0.20 -0.94 -3.33
C MET A 177 -0.33 -2.45 -3.16
N ILE A 178 0.42 -3.21 -3.96
CA ILE A 178 0.38 -4.67 -3.98
C ILE A 178 1.71 -5.27 -3.54
N GLY A 179 1.66 -6.21 -2.63
CA GLY A 179 2.83 -6.93 -2.12
C GLY A 179 2.84 -8.41 -2.54
N SER A 180 1.88 -9.18 -2.05
CA SER A 180 1.78 -10.62 -2.30
C SER A 180 1.75 -11.00 -3.78
N PRO A 181 1.02 -10.32 -4.67
CA PRO A 181 1.07 -10.62 -6.10
C PRO A 181 2.48 -10.51 -6.69
N ILE A 182 3.23 -9.48 -6.30
CA ILE A 182 4.62 -9.30 -6.75
C ILE A 182 5.54 -10.37 -6.15
N ALA A 183 5.36 -10.70 -4.87
CA ALA A 183 6.14 -11.74 -4.19
C ALA A 183 5.93 -13.15 -4.80
N LYS A 184 4.74 -13.42 -5.36
CA LYS A 184 4.43 -14.64 -6.11
C LYS A 184 5.10 -14.73 -7.49
N SER A 185 5.71 -13.63 -7.95
CA SER A 185 6.43 -13.65 -9.22
C SER A 185 7.69 -14.49 -9.14
N SER A 186 7.95 -15.29 -10.16
CA SER A 186 9.23 -16.02 -10.34
C SER A 186 10.43 -15.07 -10.47
N ASN A 187 10.21 -13.80 -10.82
CA ASN A 187 11.21 -12.75 -10.88
C ASN A 187 11.54 -12.16 -9.50
N ALA A 188 10.67 -12.37 -8.50
CA ALA A 188 10.88 -11.81 -7.17
C ALA A 188 12.06 -12.49 -6.45
N PRO A 189 12.97 -11.69 -5.85
CA PRO A 189 14.15 -12.24 -5.17
C PRO A 189 13.79 -13.10 -3.95
N GLY A 190 12.61 -12.89 -3.37
CA GLY A 190 12.09 -13.65 -2.23
C GLY A 190 11.69 -15.09 -2.54
N LYS A 191 11.63 -15.49 -3.83
CA LYS A 191 11.30 -16.87 -4.26
C LYS A 191 10.02 -17.40 -3.59
N GLY A 192 8.96 -16.62 -3.62
CA GLY A 192 7.67 -16.99 -3.01
C GLY A 192 7.56 -16.69 -1.52
N PHE A 193 8.55 -16.03 -0.94
CA PHE A 193 8.48 -15.55 0.45
C PHE A 193 8.48 -14.04 0.49
N HIS A 194 7.75 -13.48 1.46
CA HIS A 194 7.89 -12.08 1.85
C HIS A 194 7.64 -11.87 3.35
N TRP A 195 7.84 -10.66 3.81
CA TRP A 195 7.84 -10.33 5.24
C TRP A 195 6.94 -9.14 5.52
N GLY A 196 6.33 -9.13 6.71
CA GLY A 196 5.66 -7.95 7.24
C GLY A 196 6.64 -6.83 7.57
N MET A 197 6.17 -5.59 7.59
CA MET A 197 6.96 -4.43 7.99
C MET A 197 7.14 -4.35 9.51
N ALA A 198 6.09 -4.63 10.28
CA ALA A 198 6.13 -4.59 11.73
C ALA A 198 7.03 -5.69 12.27
N THR A 199 7.95 -5.33 13.16
CA THR A 199 8.84 -6.26 13.83
C THR A 199 8.55 -6.31 15.33
N PRO A 200 8.63 -7.48 15.97
CA PRO A 200 8.40 -7.60 17.41
C PRO A 200 9.54 -7.00 18.25
N SER A 201 10.65 -6.64 17.63
CA SER A 201 11.83 -6.08 18.30
C SER A 201 12.60 -5.17 17.33
N PRO A 202 13.15 -4.03 17.82
CA PRO A 202 13.93 -3.11 17.00
C PRO A 202 15.25 -3.71 16.48
N VAL A 203 15.71 -4.82 17.06
CA VAL A 203 16.92 -5.55 16.61
C VAL A 203 16.61 -6.63 15.58
N LEU A 204 15.33 -6.93 15.33
CA LEU A 204 14.91 -7.83 14.27
C LEU A 204 14.64 -7.01 13.00
N PRO A 205 15.23 -7.42 11.89
CA PRO A 205 15.20 -6.60 10.66
C PRO A 205 13.89 -6.64 9.91
N ARG A 206 13.06 -7.65 10.17
CA ARG A 206 11.82 -7.91 9.43
C ARG A 206 10.76 -8.55 10.32
N GLY A 207 9.50 -8.32 9.97
CA GLY A 207 8.36 -8.94 10.62
C GLY A 207 8.16 -10.40 10.23
N THR A 208 6.95 -10.89 10.44
CA THR A 208 6.56 -12.27 10.15
C THR A 208 6.86 -12.62 8.69
N ARG A 209 7.61 -13.73 8.50
CA ARG A 209 7.86 -14.31 7.19
C ARG A 209 6.72 -15.25 6.83
N ILE A 210 6.18 -15.06 5.64
CA ILE A 210 5.15 -15.95 5.08
C ILE A 210 5.58 -16.51 3.72
N GLU A 211 5.09 -17.68 3.40
CA GLU A 211 5.21 -18.31 2.10
C GLU A 211 3.90 -18.11 1.32
N VAL A 212 4.01 -17.50 0.15
CA VAL A 212 2.88 -17.27 -0.76
C VAL A 212 2.99 -18.10 -2.04
N GLY A 213 4.10 -18.82 -2.20
CA GLY A 213 4.40 -19.59 -3.39
C GLY A 213 4.74 -18.74 -4.61
N SER A 214 4.82 -19.39 -5.78
CA SER A 214 5.04 -18.72 -7.07
C SER A 214 4.00 -19.16 -8.08
N THR A 215 3.41 -18.20 -8.79
CA THR A 215 2.33 -18.47 -9.78
C THR A 215 2.72 -18.15 -11.22
N GLY A 216 3.86 -17.48 -11.44
CA GLY A 216 4.32 -17.16 -12.80
C GLY A 216 5.27 -15.98 -12.87
N SER A 217 5.59 -15.51 -14.07
CA SER A 217 6.37 -14.30 -14.26
C SER A 217 5.60 -13.04 -13.84
N LEU A 218 6.32 -11.98 -13.50
CA LEU A 218 5.72 -10.68 -13.18
C LEU A 218 4.83 -10.17 -14.33
N GLU A 219 5.30 -10.35 -15.56
CA GLU A 219 4.54 -9.94 -16.74
C GLU A 219 3.21 -10.67 -16.85
N ARG A 220 3.18 -11.98 -16.61
CA ARG A 220 1.95 -12.78 -16.60
C ARG A 220 1.00 -12.35 -15.49
N ILE A 221 1.51 -12.11 -14.29
CA ILE A 221 0.70 -11.64 -13.16
C ILE A 221 0.06 -10.29 -13.48
N ILE A 222 0.81 -9.36 -14.04
CA ILE A 222 0.33 -8.00 -14.31
C ILE A 222 -0.46 -7.91 -15.61
N LYS A 223 0.11 -8.42 -16.73
CA LYS A 223 -0.42 -8.20 -18.09
C LYS A 223 -1.10 -9.40 -18.70
N GLY A 224 -0.86 -10.61 -18.19
CA GLY A 224 -1.40 -11.85 -18.73
C GLY A 224 -0.48 -12.53 -19.75
N PRO A 225 -0.97 -13.55 -20.48
CA PRO A 225 -2.32 -14.11 -20.34
C PRO A 225 -2.56 -14.83 -19.03
N ALA A 226 -3.81 -14.86 -18.55
CA ALA A 226 -4.20 -15.63 -17.39
C ALA A 226 -4.20 -17.14 -17.74
N LEU A 227 -3.56 -17.95 -16.91
CA LEU A 227 -3.58 -19.42 -16.98
C LEU A 227 -4.32 -20.04 -15.78
N LEU A 228 -4.72 -19.20 -14.81
CA LEU A 228 -5.49 -19.57 -13.63
C LEU A 228 -6.80 -18.79 -13.64
N ASP A 229 -7.83 -19.40 -13.10
CA ASP A 229 -9.19 -18.87 -13.00
C ASP A 229 -9.51 -18.23 -11.64
N ASP A 230 -8.46 -18.00 -10.82
CA ASP A 230 -8.55 -17.49 -9.45
C ASP A 230 -8.34 -15.95 -9.33
N GLY A 231 -8.17 -15.25 -10.46
CA GLY A 231 -7.99 -13.80 -10.51
C GLY A 231 -6.60 -13.31 -10.15
N THR A 232 -5.62 -14.20 -9.92
CA THR A 232 -4.25 -13.84 -9.56
C THR A 232 -3.36 -13.48 -10.75
N HIS A 233 -3.79 -13.81 -11.96
CA HIS A 233 -3.13 -13.48 -13.22
C HIS A 233 -3.88 -12.38 -13.97
N ASN A 234 -3.13 -11.64 -14.82
CA ASN A 234 -3.67 -10.59 -15.69
C ASN A 234 -4.45 -9.51 -14.92
N LEU A 235 -3.83 -8.98 -13.87
CA LEU A 235 -4.46 -7.96 -13.00
C LEU A 235 -4.95 -6.73 -13.78
N LEU A 236 -4.18 -6.26 -14.78
CA LEU A 236 -4.59 -5.14 -15.63
C LEU A 236 -5.77 -5.50 -16.54
N GLY A 237 -5.83 -6.73 -17.04
CA GLY A 237 -6.97 -7.22 -17.82
C GLY A 237 -8.25 -7.26 -17.00
N ALA A 238 -8.17 -7.71 -15.74
CA ALA A 238 -9.32 -7.69 -14.84
C ALA A 238 -9.85 -6.27 -14.60
N ILE A 239 -8.96 -5.29 -14.39
CA ILE A 239 -9.35 -3.88 -14.25
C ILE A 239 -10.06 -3.38 -15.51
N ARG A 240 -9.47 -3.60 -16.69
CA ARG A 240 -10.05 -3.17 -17.96
C ARG A 240 -11.43 -3.80 -18.20
N THR A 241 -11.58 -5.09 -17.95
CA THR A 241 -12.86 -5.80 -18.11
C THR A 241 -13.90 -5.28 -17.14
N SER A 242 -13.52 -5.08 -15.86
CA SER A 242 -14.43 -4.53 -14.85
C SER A 242 -14.89 -3.12 -15.23
N MET A 243 -13.97 -2.22 -15.56
CA MET A 243 -14.28 -0.87 -16.01
C MET A 243 -15.22 -0.88 -17.23
N SER A 244 -14.89 -1.67 -18.24
CA SER A 244 -15.72 -1.79 -19.45
C SER A 244 -17.13 -2.31 -19.14
N THR A 245 -17.25 -3.32 -18.27
CA THR A 245 -18.54 -3.88 -17.86
C THR A 245 -19.40 -2.88 -17.09
N LEU A 246 -18.77 -2.03 -16.28
CA LEU A 246 -19.44 -1.05 -15.44
C LEU A 246 -19.62 0.33 -16.12
N GLY A 247 -19.13 0.48 -17.36
CA GLY A 247 -19.25 1.72 -18.14
C GLY A 247 -18.29 2.82 -17.70
N ALA A 248 -17.27 2.51 -16.91
CA ALA A 248 -16.27 3.49 -16.47
C ALA A 248 -15.11 3.58 -17.48
N ILE A 249 -14.84 4.78 -18.01
CA ILE A 249 -13.76 5.03 -18.98
C ILE A 249 -12.44 5.45 -18.32
N ASN A 250 -12.47 5.80 -17.05
CA ASN A 250 -11.30 6.16 -16.26
C ASN A 250 -11.50 5.78 -14.78
N ILE A 251 -10.43 5.85 -13.98
CA ILE A 251 -10.46 5.46 -12.56
C ILE A 251 -11.41 6.35 -11.75
N LYS A 252 -11.54 7.63 -12.11
CA LYS A 252 -12.42 8.54 -11.39
C LYS A 252 -13.89 8.12 -11.52
N GLU A 253 -14.29 7.63 -12.68
CA GLU A 253 -15.64 7.10 -12.89
C GLU A 253 -15.87 5.77 -12.15
N MET A 254 -14.82 5.02 -11.84
CA MET A 254 -14.93 3.86 -10.94
C MET A 254 -15.34 4.25 -9.53
N HIS A 255 -15.08 5.46 -9.09
CA HIS A 255 -15.52 5.94 -7.76
C HIS A 255 -17.04 6.14 -7.67
N ASP A 256 -17.73 6.27 -8.81
CA ASP A 256 -19.18 6.46 -8.89
C ASP A 256 -19.93 5.13 -9.06
N VAL A 257 -19.20 4.00 -9.15
CA VAL A 257 -19.80 2.68 -9.31
C VAL A 257 -20.50 2.25 -8.03
N GLN A 258 -21.73 1.77 -8.17
CA GLN A 258 -22.53 1.31 -7.06
C GLN A 258 -21.95 0.04 -6.44
N ILE A 259 -21.77 0.03 -5.12
CA ILE A 259 -21.29 -1.09 -4.33
C ILE A 259 -22.41 -1.59 -3.43
N VAL A 260 -22.56 -2.91 -3.34
CA VAL A 260 -23.47 -3.57 -2.44
C VAL A 260 -22.69 -4.41 -1.43
N ILE A 261 -23.02 -4.29 -0.15
CA ILE A 261 -22.43 -5.12 0.91
C ILE A 261 -23.20 -6.44 0.98
N ALA A 262 -22.49 -7.54 0.69
CA ALA A 262 -23.04 -8.89 0.85
C ALA A 262 -22.77 -9.38 2.30
N PRO A 263 -23.81 -9.77 3.06
CA PRO A 263 -23.64 -10.25 4.42
C PRO A 263 -22.96 -11.62 4.49
N SER A 264 -22.98 -12.42 3.41
CA SER A 264 -22.32 -13.71 3.34
C SER A 264 -22.04 -14.08 1.88
N LEU A 265 -20.83 -14.63 1.62
CA LEU A 265 -20.48 -15.24 0.33
C LEU A 265 -20.98 -16.69 0.20
N LEU A 266 -21.43 -17.30 1.29
CA LEU A 266 -21.87 -18.71 1.31
C LEU A 266 -23.16 -18.95 0.51
N THR A 267 -23.94 -17.90 0.29
CA THR A 267 -25.23 -17.96 -0.43
C THR A 267 -25.08 -17.90 -1.97
N GLU A 268 -23.87 -17.68 -2.48
CA GLU A 268 -23.63 -17.42 -3.91
C GLU A 268 -23.03 -18.62 -4.68
N GLY A 269 -23.20 -19.84 -4.19
CA GLY A 269 -22.61 -21.02 -4.83
C GLY A 269 -21.09 -21.18 -4.61
N LYS A 270 -20.44 -20.24 -3.96
CA LYS A 270 -18.99 -20.29 -3.66
C LYS A 270 -18.60 -21.43 -2.73
N VAL A 271 -19.58 -21.99 -2.00
CA VAL A 271 -19.40 -23.21 -1.19
C VAL A 271 -18.86 -24.37 -2.03
N TYR A 272 -19.38 -24.55 -3.25
CA TYR A 272 -18.93 -25.61 -4.16
C TYR A 272 -17.52 -25.34 -4.67
N GLN A 273 -17.20 -24.12 -5.04
CA GLN A 273 -15.84 -23.74 -5.44
C GLN A 273 -14.84 -24.00 -4.32
N LYS A 274 -15.18 -23.59 -3.09
CA LYS A 274 -14.33 -23.80 -1.93
C LYS A 274 -14.15 -25.29 -1.58
N ALA A 275 -15.24 -26.07 -1.62
CA ALA A 275 -15.18 -27.50 -1.33
C ALA A 275 -14.34 -28.28 -2.35
N GLN A 276 -14.30 -27.83 -3.59
CA GLN A 276 -13.54 -28.44 -4.69
C GLN A 276 -12.20 -27.77 -4.95
N GLN A 277 -11.85 -26.76 -4.18
CA GLN A 277 -10.62 -25.95 -4.37
C GLN A 277 -10.48 -25.40 -5.80
N LEU A 278 -11.57 -24.92 -6.37
CA LEU A 278 -11.63 -24.32 -7.70
C LEU A 278 -11.81 -22.80 -7.63
N GLY A 279 -11.42 -22.08 -8.69
CA GLY A 279 -11.62 -20.65 -8.84
C GLY A 279 -11.17 -19.87 -7.61
N MET A 280 -12.06 -19.04 -7.06
CA MET A 280 -11.83 -18.26 -5.84
C MET A 280 -11.80 -19.08 -4.56
N GLY A 281 -12.06 -20.37 -4.60
CA GLY A 281 -12.04 -21.29 -3.46
C GLY A 281 -10.67 -21.95 -3.21
N LYS A 282 -9.66 -21.62 -3.99
CA LYS A 282 -8.29 -22.12 -3.84
C LYS A 282 -7.54 -21.44 -2.73
#